data_0155fb24928713f6c8c8c78a219acf4f
#
_entry.id   0155fb24928713f6c8c8c78a219acf4f
#
_cell.length_a   1.000
_cell.length_b   1.000
_cell.length_c   1.000
_cell.angle_alpha   90.00
_cell.angle_beta   90.00
_cell.angle_gamma   90.00
#
_symmetry.space_group_name_H-M   'P 1'
#
loop_
_entity.id
_entity.type
_entity.pdbx_description
1 polymer ?
#
loop_
_entity_poly.entity_id
_entity_poly.type
_entity_poly.pdbx_seq_one_letter_code
_entity_poly.pdbx_strand_id
1 'polypeptide(L)'
;MNTKSKKELKRLDAVVISDTHLGTRSCKAKELLAYLKSVQPNHLILNGDIIDIWQFSKSYFPKAQLKVVRQIIKMMEQGTKVQYVVGNHDEALRRFVGTTVGNFSIVNKVVLDINGAKSWIFHGDAFDVVMQHSKWLAKLGATGYALLTIINKIVNVFLSLFGKMRISLSRDIKRMVKSKRDDITTKFEKTVAELAIKKRYKYAICGHIHWPAKKFIENDHGKVMYLNSGDWVENLTALEFENNDWDLVYFNEEDSFLTDEDLVDDADQMLVSDKLLFQTMFQDVLSD
;
A
#
# COMPACT_ATOMS: atom_id res chain seq x y z
N MET A 1 -7.07 40.43 -3.35
CA MET A 1 -7.74 39.41 -2.53
C MET A 1 -8.08 38.22 -3.44
N ASN A 2 -7.25 37.20 -3.49
CA ASN A 2 -7.51 35.98 -4.24
C ASN A 2 -8.27 35.02 -3.34
N THR A 3 -9.57 34.97 -3.46
CA THR A 3 -10.41 33.91 -2.87
C THR A 3 -10.05 32.60 -3.58
N LYS A 4 -9.09 31.84 -3.04
CA LYS A 4 -8.90 30.44 -3.45
C LYS A 4 -10.24 29.72 -3.18
N SER A 5 -10.92 29.32 -4.24
CA SER A 5 -12.11 28.47 -4.20
C SER A 5 -11.81 27.28 -3.28
N LYS A 6 -12.59 27.12 -2.24
CA LYS A 6 -12.52 25.95 -1.35
C LYS A 6 -12.97 24.77 -2.22
N LYS A 7 -12.04 23.94 -2.69
CA LYS A 7 -12.38 22.78 -3.52
C LYS A 7 -13.22 21.83 -2.66
N GLU A 8 -14.35 21.40 -3.17
CA GLU A 8 -15.20 20.43 -2.48
C GLU A 8 -14.47 19.08 -2.37
N LEU A 9 -14.62 18.44 -1.20
CA LEU A 9 -14.12 17.08 -0.98
C LEU A 9 -14.82 16.12 -1.95
N LYS A 10 -14.05 15.27 -2.61
CA LYS A 10 -14.60 14.22 -3.47
C LYS A 10 -15.33 13.18 -2.62
N ARG A 11 -16.65 13.09 -2.77
CA ARG A 11 -17.48 12.09 -2.07
C ARG A 11 -17.44 10.78 -2.83
N LEU A 12 -17.11 9.69 -2.14
CA LEU A 12 -16.93 8.37 -2.73
C LEU A 12 -17.69 7.32 -1.90
N ASP A 13 -18.17 6.27 -2.55
CA ASP A 13 -18.76 5.16 -1.83
C ASP A 13 -17.70 4.36 -1.07
N ALA A 14 -16.55 4.11 -1.69
CA ALA A 14 -15.44 3.43 -1.03
C ALA A 14 -14.08 3.85 -1.58
N VAL A 15 -13.06 3.74 -0.72
CA VAL A 15 -11.65 3.92 -1.06
C VAL A 15 -10.86 2.75 -0.50
N VAL A 16 -9.92 2.21 -1.28
CA VAL A 16 -8.93 1.24 -0.82
C VAL A 16 -7.53 1.82 -0.97
N ILE A 17 -6.77 1.82 0.11
CA ILE A 17 -5.33 2.09 0.14
C ILE A 17 -4.61 0.92 0.79
N SER A 18 -3.39 0.62 0.38
CA SER A 18 -2.55 -0.43 0.96
C SER A 18 -1.09 -0.04 0.96
N ASP A 19 -0.27 -0.83 1.62
CA ASP A 19 1.19 -0.77 1.50
C ASP A 19 1.74 0.64 1.75
N THR A 20 1.24 1.27 2.81
CA THR A 20 1.65 2.63 3.19
C THR A 20 2.94 2.63 4.01
N HIS A 21 3.22 1.53 4.72
CA HIS A 21 4.41 1.31 5.53
C HIS A 21 4.72 2.48 6.49
N LEU A 22 3.68 2.97 7.20
CA LEU A 22 3.88 3.95 8.27
C LEU A 22 4.86 3.38 9.30
N GLY A 23 5.78 4.20 9.78
CA GLY A 23 6.91 3.77 10.63
C GLY A 23 8.22 3.66 9.87
N THR A 24 8.21 3.70 8.54
CA THR A 24 9.41 3.65 7.70
C THR A 24 9.75 5.00 7.08
N ARG A 25 10.99 5.14 6.58
CA ARG A 25 11.42 6.34 5.86
C ARG A 25 10.92 6.38 4.41
N SER A 26 10.53 5.25 3.86
CA SER A 26 10.05 5.13 2.48
C SER A 26 8.61 5.59 2.30
N CYS A 27 7.83 5.64 3.39
CA CYS A 27 6.44 6.08 3.36
C CYS A 27 6.30 7.54 2.88
N LYS A 28 5.49 7.75 1.87
CA LYS A 28 5.14 9.06 1.31
C LYS A 28 3.96 9.68 2.06
N ALA A 29 4.18 9.91 3.35
CA ALA A 29 3.12 10.30 4.27
C ALA A 29 2.51 11.68 4.00
N LYS A 30 3.25 12.62 3.41
CA LYS A 30 2.73 13.95 3.03
C LYS A 30 1.74 13.82 1.90
N GLU A 31 2.09 13.05 0.89
CA GLU A 31 1.28 12.77 -0.30
C GLU A 31 0.02 11.99 0.08
N LEU A 32 0.17 10.96 0.94
CA LEU A 32 -0.97 10.20 1.48
C LEU A 32 -1.91 11.09 2.29
N LEU A 33 -1.37 11.97 3.14
CA LEU A 33 -2.17 12.92 3.90
C LEU A 33 -2.95 13.87 2.98
N ALA A 34 -2.28 14.37 1.94
CA ALA A 34 -2.90 15.24 0.94
C ALA A 34 -4.08 14.55 0.24
N TYR A 35 -3.87 13.31 -0.19
CA TYR A 35 -4.92 12.47 -0.77
C TYR A 35 -6.09 12.26 0.19
N LEU A 36 -5.83 11.79 1.42
CA LEU A 36 -6.89 11.55 2.40
C LEU A 36 -7.68 12.81 2.78
N LYS A 37 -7.08 13.98 2.67
CA LYS A 37 -7.77 15.27 2.88
C LYS A 37 -8.60 15.69 1.67
N SER A 38 -8.39 15.13 0.49
CA SER A 38 -9.13 15.46 -0.74
C SER A 38 -10.39 14.61 -0.94
N VAL A 39 -10.53 13.51 -0.22
CA VAL A 39 -11.62 12.56 -0.38
C VAL A 39 -12.47 12.40 0.89
N GLN A 40 -13.75 12.06 0.72
CA GLN A 40 -14.67 11.72 1.81
C GLN A 40 -15.44 10.45 1.44
N PRO A 41 -14.88 9.25 1.69
CA PRO A 41 -15.53 8.00 1.39
C PRO A 41 -16.53 7.58 2.48
N ASN A 42 -17.58 6.83 2.11
CA ASN A 42 -18.43 6.12 3.05
C ASN A 42 -17.67 4.96 3.71
N HIS A 43 -16.82 4.26 2.93
CA HIS A 43 -15.97 3.16 3.37
C HIS A 43 -14.50 3.44 3.04
N LEU A 44 -13.62 3.42 4.03
CA LEU A 44 -12.17 3.44 3.86
C LEU A 44 -11.61 2.08 4.25
N ILE A 45 -11.02 1.37 3.28
CA ILE A 45 -10.40 0.09 3.50
C ILE A 45 -8.87 0.29 3.50
N LEU A 46 -8.27 0.06 4.66
CA LEU A 46 -6.83 0.03 4.88
C LEU A 46 -6.38 -1.41 4.62
N ASN A 47 -5.91 -1.71 3.40
CA ASN A 47 -5.79 -3.08 2.91
C ASN A 47 -4.40 -3.69 3.13
N GLY A 48 -3.96 -3.72 4.39
CA GLY A 48 -2.72 -4.36 4.85
C GLY A 48 -1.45 -3.56 4.61
N ASP A 49 -0.43 -3.89 5.40
CA ASP A 49 0.88 -3.24 5.40
C ASP A 49 0.77 -1.71 5.58
N ILE A 50 -0.19 -1.31 6.44
CA ILE A 50 -0.44 0.10 6.74
C ILE A 50 0.63 0.61 7.71
N ILE A 51 0.93 -0.18 8.76
CA ILE A 51 1.99 0.14 9.70
C ILE A 51 3.05 -0.94 9.60
N ASP A 52 4.28 -0.55 9.32
CA ASP A 52 5.40 -1.49 9.28
C ASP A 52 5.92 -1.76 10.71
N ILE A 53 5.31 -2.73 11.37
CA ILE A 53 5.68 -3.10 12.74
C ILE A 53 7.09 -3.70 12.80
N TRP A 54 7.55 -4.35 11.73
CA TRP A 54 8.90 -4.95 11.69
C TRP A 54 10.02 -3.92 11.66
N GLN A 55 9.80 -2.79 10.97
CA GLN A 55 10.78 -1.71 10.88
C GLN A 55 10.48 -0.57 11.84
N PHE A 56 9.41 -0.71 12.63
CA PHE A 56 9.01 0.32 13.59
C PHE A 56 10.11 0.59 14.60
N SER A 57 10.60 1.83 14.63
CA SER A 57 11.57 2.28 15.62
C SER A 57 10.89 3.19 16.63
N LYS A 58 11.10 2.92 17.93
CA LYS A 58 10.59 3.78 19.01
C LYS A 58 11.01 5.25 18.88
N SER A 59 12.12 5.50 18.15
CA SER A 59 12.66 6.85 17.93
C SER A 59 12.20 7.49 16.61
N TYR A 60 11.57 6.73 15.71
CA TYR A 60 11.23 7.22 14.37
C TYR A 60 9.73 7.04 14.06
N PHE A 61 8.97 8.08 14.28
CA PHE A 61 7.61 8.25 13.75
C PHE A 61 7.41 9.74 13.42
N PRO A 62 7.68 10.15 12.18
CA PRO A 62 7.64 11.56 11.78
C PRO A 62 6.26 12.17 11.95
N LYS A 63 6.21 13.48 12.19
CA LYS A 63 4.97 14.26 12.34
C LYS A 63 3.98 14.03 11.18
N ALA A 64 4.46 13.93 9.94
CA ALA A 64 3.62 13.69 8.78
C ALA A 64 2.88 12.34 8.86
N GLN A 65 3.53 11.29 9.36
CA GLN A 65 2.90 9.97 9.52
C GLN A 65 1.83 9.98 10.62
N LEU A 66 2.09 10.70 11.73
CA LEU A 66 1.09 10.89 12.78
C LEU A 66 -0.14 11.68 12.27
N LYS A 67 0.08 12.67 11.40
CA LYS A 67 -1.02 13.42 10.77
C LYS A 67 -1.89 12.52 9.87
N VAL A 68 -1.32 11.50 9.21
CA VAL A 68 -2.10 10.49 8.47
C VAL A 68 -3.04 9.73 9.41
N VAL A 69 -2.53 9.24 10.53
CA VAL A 69 -3.35 8.53 11.53
C VAL A 69 -4.48 9.44 12.04
N ARG A 70 -4.17 10.68 12.40
CA ARG A 70 -5.17 11.67 12.86
C ARG A 70 -6.22 11.95 11.79
N GLN A 71 -5.82 12.03 10.52
CA GLN A 71 -6.76 12.24 9.42
C GLN A 71 -7.73 11.07 9.29
N ILE A 72 -7.26 9.83 9.42
CA ILE A 72 -8.13 8.63 9.41
C ILE A 72 -9.12 8.69 10.58
N ILE A 73 -8.67 9.04 11.79
CA ILE A 73 -9.55 9.21 12.95
C ILE A 73 -10.60 10.29 12.69
N LYS A 74 -10.21 11.43 12.13
CA LYS A 74 -11.13 12.52 11.75
C LYS A 74 -12.18 12.05 10.74
N MET A 75 -11.79 11.23 9.76
CA MET A 75 -12.75 10.64 8.81
C MET A 75 -13.74 9.71 9.52
N MET A 76 -13.30 8.93 10.52
CA MET A 76 -14.18 8.13 11.35
C MET A 76 -15.19 8.99 12.13
N GLU A 77 -14.75 10.08 12.74
CA GLU A 77 -15.62 11.04 13.44
C GLU A 77 -16.67 11.65 12.50
N GLN A 78 -16.34 11.81 11.22
CA GLN A 78 -17.22 12.29 10.17
C GLN A 78 -18.16 11.21 9.60
N GLY A 79 -18.11 9.99 10.13
CA GLY A 79 -19.00 8.89 9.77
C GLY A 79 -18.42 7.87 8.78
N THR A 80 -17.20 8.06 8.28
CA THR A 80 -16.53 7.05 7.43
C THR A 80 -16.34 5.74 8.19
N LYS A 81 -16.75 4.63 7.61
CA LYS A 81 -16.45 3.28 8.14
C LYS A 81 -15.05 2.87 7.72
N VAL A 82 -14.17 2.63 8.70
CA VAL A 82 -12.79 2.23 8.47
C VAL A 82 -12.63 0.74 8.75
N GLN A 83 -12.15 -0.01 7.77
CA GLN A 83 -11.88 -1.44 7.89
C GLN A 83 -10.38 -1.68 7.66
N TYR A 84 -9.71 -2.14 8.70
CA TYR A 84 -8.29 -2.47 8.67
C TYR A 84 -8.14 -3.95 8.33
N VAL A 85 -7.69 -4.25 7.12
CA VAL A 85 -7.29 -5.60 6.71
C VAL A 85 -5.83 -5.80 7.12
N VAL A 86 -5.52 -6.87 7.81
CA VAL A 86 -4.16 -7.13 8.31
C VAL A 86 -3.29 -7.70 7.20
N GLY A 87 -2.12 -7.12 7.00
CA GLY A 87 -1.06 -7.59 6.11
C GLY A 87 0.04 -8.36 6.85
N ASN A 88 1.16 -8.61 6.18
CA ASN A 88 2.29 -9.32 6.78
C ASN A 88 3.23 -8.40 7.57
N HIS A 89 3.36 -7.12 7.23
CA HIS A 89 4.15 -6.16 7.99
C HIS A 89 3.47 -5.70 9.28
N ASP A 90 2.17 -5.82 9.34
CA ASP A 90 1.35 -5.53 10.53
C ASP A 90 0.68 -6.79 11.13
N GLU A 91 1.31 -7.97 10.93
CA GLU A 91 0.83 -9.29 11.35
C GLU A 91 0.50 -9.36 12.85
N ALA A 92 1.20 -8.62 13.70
CA ALA A 92 0.92 -8.56 15.13
C ALA A 92 -0.53 -8.13 15.44
N LEU A 93 -1.19 -7.44 14.50
CA LEU A 93 -2.61 -7.08 14.63
C LEU A 93 -3.58 -8.24 14.36
N ARG A 94 -3.12 -9.39 13.86
CA ARG A 94 -4.00 -10.56 13.58
C ARG A 94 -4.70 -11.07 14.83
N ARG A 95 -4.10 -10.92 16.01
CA ARG A 95 -4.72 -11.28 17.27
C ARG A 95 -5.98 -10.47 17.61
N PHE A 96 -6.14 -9.30 16.99
CA PHE A 96 -7.29 -8.42 17.17
C PHE A 96 -8.34 -8.55 16.06
N VAL A 97 -8.16 -9.46 15.13
CA VAL A 97 -9.15 -9.71 14.07
C VAL A 97 -10.49 -10.09 14.67
N GLY A 98 -11.55 -9.44 14.17
CA GLY A 98 -12.91 -9.56 14.71
C GLY A 98 -13.28 -8.45 15.70
N THR A 99 -12.32 -7.62 16.13
CA THR A 99 -12.61 -6.46 16.98
C THR A 99 -13.26 -5.35 16.17
N THR A 100 -14.29 -4.74 16.76
CA THR A 100 -14.96 -3.56 16.20
C THR A 100 -15.14 -2.52 17.31
N VAL A 101 -14.74 -1.29 17.03
CA VAL A 101 -14.89 -0.14 17.93
C VAL A 101 -15.49 1.02 17.13
N GLY A 102 -16.77 1.33 17.39
CA GLY A 102 -17.48 2.34 16.60
C GLY A 102 -17.47 2.02 15.10
N ASN A 103 -16.90 2.92 14.30
CA ASN A 103 -16.80 2.79 12.85
C ASN A 103 -15.51 2.05 12.40
N PHE A 104 -14.67 1.60 13.33
CA PHE A 104 -13.41 0.93 13.04
C PHE A 104 -13.53 -0.57 13.28
N SER A 105 -12.99 -1.37 12.36
CA SER A 105 -12.91 -2.83 12.53
C SER A 105 -11.59 -3.39 11.99
N ILE A 106 -11.07 -4.44 12.65
CA ILE A 106 -9.89 -5.18 12.22
C ILE A 106 -10.34 -6.53 11.68
N VAL A 107 -9.98 -6.82 10.43
CA VAL A 107 -10.47 -7.99 9.69
C VAL A 107 -9.35 -8.63 8.86
N ASN A 108 -9.52 -9.90 8.44
CA ASN A 108 -8.60 -10.55 7.50
C ASN A 108 -8.94 -10.25 6.03
N LYS A 109 -10.18 -9.87 5.76
CA LYS A 109 -10.70 -9.54 4.43
C LYS A 109 -12.01 -8.79 4.56
N VAL A 110 -12.36 -8.04 3.52
CA VAL A 110 -13.66 -7.39 3.37
C VAL A 110 -14.38 -7.98 2.17
N VAL A 111 -15.66 -8.22 2.30
CA VAL A 111 -16.56 -8.43 1.17
C VAL A 111 -17.53 -7.27 1.15
N LEU A 112 -17.27 -6.31 0.28
CA LEU A 112 -18.08 -5.12 0.12
C LEU A 112 -19.08 -5.34 -1.00
N ASP A 113 -20.36 -5.18 -0.72
CA ASP A 113 -21.43 -5.25 -1.70
C ASP A 113 -22.06 -3.87 -1.83
N ILE A 114 -21.82 -3.21 -2.95
CA ILE A 114 -22.43 -1.92 -3.27
C ILE A 114 -23.26 -2.12 -4.53
N ASN A 115 -24.58 -1.95 -4.41
CA ASN A 115 -25.53 -2.09 -5.52
C ASN A 115 -25.41 -3.43 -6.28
N GLY A 116 -25.14 -4.55 -5.57
CA GLY A 116 -24.95 -5.88 -6.15
C GLY A 116 -23.55 -6.12 -6.76
N ALA A 117 -22.67 -5.12 -6.70
CA ALA A 117 -21.29 -5.26 -7.15
C ALA A 117 -20.41 -5.76 -5.99
N LYS A 118 -20.27 -7.08 -5.87
CA LYS A 118 -19.49 -7.72 -4.81
C LYS A 118 -17.99 -7.59 -5.07
N SER A 119 -17.29 -6.90 -4.17
CA SER A 119 -15.85 -6.73 -4.17
C SER A 119 -15.25 -7.56 -3.04
N TRP A 120 -14.33 -8.46 -3.38
CA TRP A 120 -13.53 -9.22 -2.42
C TRP A 120 -12.19 -8.53 -2.24
N ILE A 121 -11.96 -7.99 -1.04
CA ILE A 121 -10.81 -7.15 -0.70
C ILE A 121 -10.00 -7.85 0.38
N PHE A 122 -8.72 -8.05 0.14
CA PHE A 122 -7.78 -8.71 1.06
C PHE A 122 -6.36 -8.26 0.73
N HIS A 123 -5.42 -8.40 1.68
CA HIS A 123 -4.07 -7.90 1.43
C HIS A 123 -3.34 -8.67 0.32
N GLY A 124 -3.22 -9.97 0.42
CA GLY A 124 -2.56 -10.80 -0.59
C GLY A 124 -1.48 -11.73 -0.05
N ASP A 125 -0.93 -11.47 1.12
CA ASP A 125 0.15 -12.22 1.78
C ASP A 125 -0.15 -13.73 1.97
N ALA A 126 -1.42 -14.10 2.15
CA ALA A 126 -1.85 -15.50 2.24
C ALA A 126 -1.49 -16.33 1.00
N PHE A 127 -1.28 -15.69 -0.15
CA PHE A 127 -0.86 -16.34 -1.39
C PHE A 127 0.65 -16.52 -1.51
N ASP A 128 1.43 -15.96 -0.58
CA ASP A 128 2.88 -16.12 -0.56
C ASP A 128 3.34 -17.57 -0.44
N VAL A 129 2.55 -18.42 0.21
CA VAL A 129 2.84 -19.85 0.30
C VAL A 129 2.88 -20.48 -1.09
N VAL A 130 2.01 -20.02 -2.00
CA VAL A 130 2.02 -20.43 -3.41
C VAL A 130 3.23 -19.86 -4.15
N MET A 131 3.79 -18.77 -3.62
CA MET A 131 4.93 -18.03 -4.20
C MET A 131 6.23 -18.15 -3.40
N GLN A 132 6.26 -18.97 -2.33
CA GLN A 132 7.40 -19.08 -1.40
C GLN A 132 8.76 -19.35 -2.09
N HIS A 133 8.77 -20.06 -3.23
CA HIS A 133 9.98 -20.20 -4.02
C HIS A 133 10.51 -18.90 -4.62
N SER A 134 9.69 -17.88 -4.72
CA SER A 134 10.07 -16.60 -5.32
C SER A 134 10.60 -15.58 -4.31
N LYS A 135 10.17 -15.59 -3.05
CA LYS A 135 10.70 -14.65 -2.02
C LYS A 135 12.17 -14.92 -1.68
N TRP A 136 12.54 -16.18 -1.53
CA TRP A 136 13.95 -16.55 -1.33
C TRP A 136 14.83 -16.15 -2.53
N LEU A 137 14.30 -16.31 -3.76
CA LEU A 137 14.98 -15.89 -4.98
C LEU A 137 15.06 -14.37 -5.12
N ALA A 138 14.01 -13.62 -4.69
CA ALA A 138 14.01 -12.15 -4.70
C ALA A 138 15.01 -11.59 -3.68
N LYS A 139 15.09 -12.18 -2.47
CA LYS A 139 16.06 -11.79 -1.44
C LYS A 139 17.50 -12.11 -1.88
N LEU A 140 17.73 -13.27 -2.52
CA LEU A 140 18.98 -13.59 -3.19
C LEU A 140 19.27 -12.62 -4.35
N GLY A 141 18.25 -12.23 -5.11
CA GLY A 141 18.38 -11.27 -6.21
C GLY A 141 18.80 -9.88 -5.73
N ALA A 142 18.24 -9.36 -4.64
CA ALA A 142 18.61 -8.07 -4.08
C ALA A 142 20.05 -8.06 -3.53
N THR A 143 20.42 -9.11 -2.76
CA THR A 143 21.79 -9.27 -2.23
C THR A 143 22.78 -9.56 -3.35
N GLY A 144 22.39 -10.40 -4.31
CA GLY A 144 23.20 -10.71 -5.50
C GLY A 144 23.39 -9.51 -6.42
N TYR A 145 22.37 -8.63 -6.56
CA TYR A 145 22.47 -7.40 -7.33
C TYR A 145 23.47 -6.40 -6.71
N ALA A 146 23.46 -6.23 -5.39
CA ALA A 146 24.43 -5.39 -4.70
C ALA A 146 25.86 -5.93 -4.89
N LEU A 147 26.05 -7.24 -4.74
CA LEU A 147 27.34 -7.90 -4.95
C LEU A 147 27.81 -7.77 -6.42
N LEU A 148 26.91 -8.00 -7.37
CA LEU A 148 27.19 -7.85 -8.81
C LEU A 148 27.50 -6.41 -9.21
N THR A 149 26.91 -5.43 -8.56
CA THR A 149 27.23 -4.00 -8.81
C THR A 149 28.67 -3.70 -8.37
N ILE A 150 29.10 -4.29 -7.25
CA ILE A 150 30.48 -4.17 -6.75
C ILE A 150 31.45 -4.90 -7.70
N ILE A 151 31.15 -6.15 -8.08
CA ILE A 151 31.96 -6.93 -9.02
C ILE A 151 32.06 -6.21 -10.38
N ASN A 152 30.93 -5.68 -10.90
CA ASN A 152 30.92 -4.93 -12.15
C ASN A 152 31.79 -3.67 -12.08
N LYS A 153 31.81 -3.00 -10.93
CA LYS A 153 32.68 -1.83 -10.69
C LYS A 153 34.17 -2.23 -10.71
N ILE A 154 34.51 -3.34 -10.04
CA ILE A 154 35.88 -3.89 -9.99
C ILE A 154 36.32 -4.34 -11.39
N VAL A 155 35.49 -5.13 -12.09
CA VAL A 155 35.78 -5.60 -13.45
C VAL A 155 35.96 -4.44 -14.43
N ASN A 156 35.10 -3.42 -14.37
CA ASN A 156 35.22 -2.25 -15.24
C ASN A 156 36.47 -1.39 -14.96
N VAL A 157 36.92 -1.33 -13.69
CA VAL A 157 38.20 -0.71 -13.34
C VAL A 157 39.37 -1.50 -13.97
N PHE A 158 39.34 -2.83 -13.85
CA PHE A 158 40.36 -3.69 -14.50
C PHE A 158 40.34 -3.55 -16.02
N LEU A 159 39.14 -3.62 -16.67
CA LEU A 159 39.03 -3.49 -18.11
C LEU A 159 39.47 -2.10 -18.62
N SER A 160 39.25 -1.04 -17.85
CA SER A 160 39.71 0.30 -18.20
C SER A 160 41.25 0.44 -18.18
N LEU A 161 41.93 -0.32 -17.30
CA LEU A 161 43.37 -0.37 -17.25
C LEU A 161 43.99 -1.08 -18.48
N PHE A 162 43.21 -1.95 -19.15
CA PHE A 162 43.63 -2.70 -20.33
C PHE A 162 43.03 -2.18 -21.64
N GLY A 163 42.41 -0.95 -21.62
CA GLY A 163 41.87 -0.32 -22.83
C GLY A 163 40.68 -1.04 -23.45
N LYS A 164 40.00 -1.93 -22.73
CA LYS A 164 38.82 -2.68 -23.22
C LYS A 164 37.50 -1.98 -22.88
N MET A 165 36.48 -2.21 -23.73
CA MET A 165 35.16 -1.62 -23.63
C MET A 165 34.41 -2.06 -22.35
N ARG A 166 33.71 -1.16 -21.69
CA ARG A 166 32.93 -1.43 -20.46
C ARG A 166 31.80 -2.43 -20.69
N ILE A 167 31.71 -3.42 -19.85
CA ILE A 167 30.67 -4.44 -19.87
C ILE A 167 29.58 -4.06 -18.85
N SER A 168 28.30 -4.08 -19.24
CA SER A 168 27.18 -3.80 -18.35
C SER A 168 26.41 -5.08 -18.01
N LEU A 169 26.99 -5.92 -17.13
CA LEU A 169 26.32 -7.09 -16.55
C LEU A 169 24.99 -6.72 -15.84
N SER A 170 24.89 -5.49 -15.32
CA SER A 170 23.68 -5.05 -14.59
C SER A 170 22.44 -4.93 -15.47
N ARG A 171 22.59 -4.73 -16.78
CA ARG A 171 21.46 -4.55 -17.71
C ARG A 171 20.73 -5.86 -18.00
N ASP A 172 21.47 -6.94 -18.18
CA ASP A 172 20.89 -8.25 -18.47
C ASP A 172 20.25 -8.86 -17.22
N ILE A 173 20.83 -8.60 -16.04
CA ILE A 173 20.25 -9.02 -14.76
C ILE A 173 18.98 -8.24 -14.45
N LYS A 174 18.94 -6.92 -14.71
CA LYS A 174 17.69 -6.15 -14.60
C LYS A 174 16.57 -6.72 -15.48
N ARG A 175 16.89 -7.14 -16.71
CA ARG A 175 15.92 -7.79 -17.62
C ARG A 175 15.45 -9.13 -17.07
N MET A 176 16.35 -9.96 -16.56
CA MET A 176 16.01 -11.27 -15.96
C MET A 176 15.16 -11.11 -14.70
N VAL A 177 15.50 -10.16 -13.82
CA VAL A 177 14.75 -9.87 -12.61
C VAL A 177 13.36 -9.34 -12.97
N LYS A 178 13.25 -8.45 -13.95
CA LYS A 178 11.97 -7.94 -14.45
C LYS A 178 11.11 -9.06 -15.02
N SER A 179 11.66 -9.91 -15.90
CA SER A 179 10.94 -11.04 -16.50
C SER A 179 10.41 -12.03 -15.46
N LYS A 180 11.22 -12.36 -14.43
CA LYS A 180 10.78 -13.22 -13.32
C LYS A 180 9.70 -12.56 -12.47
N ARG A 181 9.81 -11.26 -12.21
CA ARG A 181 8.80 -10.49 -11.48
C ARG A 181 7.48 -10.52 -12.23
N ASP A 182 7.49 -10.31 -13.54
CA ASP A 182 6.31 -10.33 -14.37
C ASP A 182 5.62 -11.72 -14.36
N ASP A 183 6.39 -12.81 -14.39
CA ASP A 183 5.85 -14.18 -14.30
C ASP A 183 5.20 -14.48 -12.93
N ILE A 184 5.83 -14.04 -11.84
CA ILE A 184 5.31 -14.18 -10.48
C ILE A 184 4.02 -13.38 -10.32
N THR A 185 4.01 -12.11 -10.75
CA THR A 185 2.83 -11.24 -10.71
C THR A 185 1.69 -11.87 -11.49
N THR A 186 1.95 -12.40 -12.68
CA THR A 186 0.95 -13.08 -13.50
C THR A 186 0.38 -14.33 -12.83
N LYS A 187 1.20 -15.13 -12.13
CA LYS A 187 0.73 -16.31 -11.39
C LYS A 187 -0.14 -15.93 -10.20
N PHE A 188 0.26 -14.90 -9.44
CA PHE A 188 -0.52 -14.35 -8.35
C PHE A 188 -1.90 -13.89 -8.84
N GLU A 189 -1.93 -13.04 -9.87
CA GLU A 189 -3.15 -12.50 -10.45
C GLU A 189 -4.10 -13.61 -10.93
N LYS A 190 -3.58 -14.62 -11.62
CA LYS A 190 -4.37 -15.77 -12.09
C LYS A 190 -4.98 -16.54 -10.92
N THR A 191 -4.20 -16.85 -9.89
CA THR A 191 -4.69 -17.60 -8.72
C THR A 191 -5.79 -16.82 -7.98
N VAL A 192 -5.61 -15.51 -7.80
CA VAL A 192 -6.62 -14.64 -7.20
C VAL A 192 -7.89 -14.63 -8.05
N ALA A 193 -7.74 -14.45 -9.37
CA ALA A 193 -8.87 -14.41 -10.29
C ALA A 193 -9.66 -15.72 -10.30
N GLU A 194 -9.01 -16.88 -10.35
CA GLU A 194 -9.66 -18.19 -10.29
C GLU A 194 -10.53 -18.35 -9.04
N LEU A 195 -10.01 -17.96 -7.87
CA LEU A 195 -10.75 -18.03 -6.62
C LEU A 195 -11.93 -17.05 -6.60
N ALA A 196 -11.75 -15.85 -7.12
CA ALA A 196 -12.79 -14.83 -7.18
C ALA A 196 -13.92 -15.25 -8.13
N ILE A 197 -13.60 -15.80 -9.30
CA ILE A 197 -14.56 -16.33 -10.26
C ILE A 197 -15.35 -17.48 -9.63
N LYS A 198 -14.67 -18.44 -8.98
CA LYS A 198 -15.33 -19.56 -8.28
C LYS A 198 -16.32 -19.08 -7.21
N LYS A 199 -16.02 -17.96 -6.55
CA LYS A 199 -16.87 -17.34 -5.51
C LYS A 199 -17.88 -16.32 -6.08
N ARG A 200 -17.90 -16.12 -7.41
CA ARG A 200 -18.79 -15.19 -8.12
C ARG A 200 -18.65 -13.74 -7.65
N TYR A 201 -17.42 -13.30 -7.32
CA TYR A 201 -17.13 -11.90 -7.08
C TYR A 201 -16.99 -11.15 -8.41
N LYS A 202 -17.50 -9.92 -8.46
CA LYS A 202 -17.34 -9.03 -9.62
C LYS A 202 -15.93 -8.44 -9.63
N TYR A 203 -15.41 -8.14 -8.44
CA TYR A 203 -14.09 -7.54 -8.24
C TYR A 203 -13.25 -8.36 -7.25
N ALA A 204 -11.97 -8.51 -7.56
CA ALA A 204 -10.95 -9.04 -6.66
C ALA A 204 -9.89 -7.97 -6.44
N ILE A 205 -9.75 -7.50 -5.21
CA ILE A 205 -8.90 -6.35 -4.85
C ILE A 205 -7.84 -6.80 -3.86
N CYS A 206 -6.57 -6.55 -4.17
CA CYS A 206 -5.44 -6.82 -3.28
C CYS A 206 -4.39 -5.70 -3.30
N GLY A 207 -3.41 -5.79 -2.42
CA GLY A 207 -2.19 -4.99 -2.34
C GLY A 207 -0.97 -5.88 -2.45
N HIS A 208 -0.05 -5.82 -1.48
CA HIS A 208 1.06 -6.73 -1.19
C HIS A 208 2.19 -6.78 -2.23
N ILE A 209 1.87 -6.89 -3.51
CA ILE A 209 2.88 -6.98 -4.56
C ILE A 209 3.38 -5.61 -5.05
N HIS A 210 2.82 -4.50 -4.52
CA HIS A 210 3.16 -3.12 -4.87
C HIS A 210 3.09 -2.84 -6.38
N TRP A 211 2.14 -3.48 -7.07
CA TRP A 211 2.01 -3.35 -8.51
C TRP A 211 0.61 -2.90 -8.90
N PRO A 212 0.36 -1.60 -9.03
CA PRO A 212 -0.96 -1.08 -9.35
C PRO A 212 -1.51 -1.71 -10.63
N ALA A 213 -2.73 -2.19 -10.59
CA ALA A 213 -3.36 -2.83 -11.73
C ALA A 213 -4.88 -2.71 -11.71
N LYS A 214 -5.46 -2.56 -12.90
CA LYS A 214 -6.90 -2.79 -13.18
C LYS A 214 -6.96 -3.65 -14.43
N LYS A 215 -7.28 -4.95 -14.28
CA LYS A 215 -7.22 -5.94 -15.36
C LYS A 215 -8.48 -6.80 -15.37
N PHE A 216 -9.03 -7.00 -16.55
CA PHE A 216 -10.08 -7.96 -16.74
C PHE A 216 -9.47 -9.35 -16.98
N ILE A 217 -9.84 -10.32 -16.15
CA ILE A 217 -9.35 -11.70 -16.25
C ILE A 217 -10.55 -12.61 -16.46
N GLU A 218 -10.47 -13.45 -17.48
CA GLU A 218 -11.50 -14.40 -17.86
C GLU A 218 -10.91 -15.81 -18.00
N ASN A 219 -11.73 -16.82 -17.65
CA ASN A 219 -11.45 -18.23 -17.88
C ASN A 219 -12.75 -18.98 -18.23
N ASP A 220 -12.67 -20.28 -18.44
CA ASP A 220 -13.82 -21.13 -18.81
C ASP A 220 -14.99 -21.11 -17.81
N HIS A 221 -14.77 -20.61 -16.60
CA HIS A 221 -15.75 -20.57 -15.51
C HIS A 221 -16.37 -19.20 -15.26
N GLY A 222 -15.84 -18.15 -15.91
CA GLY A 222 -16.34 -16.79 -15.76
C GLY A 222 -15.27 -15.72 -15.84
N LYS A 223 -15.60 -14.55 -15.31
CA LYS A 223 -14.79 -13.35 -15.43
C LYS A 223 -14.79 -12.55 -14.15
N VAL A 224 -13.69 -11.83 -13.89
CA VAL A 224 -13.51 -10.93 -12.74
C VAL A 224 -12.68 -9.73 -13.14
N MET A 225 -12.97 -8.57 -12.55
CA MET A 225 -12.07 -7.43 -12.59
C MET A 225 -11.08 -7.58 -11.44
N TYR A 226 -9.82 -7.85 -11.77
CA TYR A 226 -8.70 -7.86 -10.83
C TYR A 226 -8.17 -6.45 -10.67
N LEU A 227 -7.99 -6.03 -9.42
CA LEU A 227 -7.40 -4.73 -9.07
C LEU A 227 -6.31 -4.92 -8.01
N ASN A 228 -5.25 -4.14 -8.15
CA ASN A 228 -4.23 -4.00 -7.11
C ASN A 228 -4.09 -2.53 -6.76
N SER A 229 -4.19 -2.21 -5.47
CA SER A 229 -4.15 -0.83 -4.96
C SER A 229 -2.76 -0.18 -5.05
N GLY A 230 -1.73 -0.96 -5.39
CA GLY A 230 -0.35 -0.46 -5.44
C GLY A 230 0.20 -0.17 -4.04
N ASP A 231 0.85 0.97 -3.87
CA ASP A 231 1.51 1.37 -2.63
C ASP A 231 1.62 2.90 -2.47
N TRP A 232 2.02 3.33 -1.26
CA TRP A 232 2.34 4.72 -0.93
C TRP A 232 3.83 4.92 -0.61
N VAL A 233 4.67 4.16 -1.31
CA VAL A 233 6.14 4.21 -1.26
C VAL A 233 6.72 4.69 -2.59
N GLU A 234 6.27 4.09 -3.70
CA GLU A 234 6.76 4.37 -5.05
C GLU A 234 5.64 4.83 -6.00
N ASN A 235 4.46 4.19 -5.96
CA ASN A 235 3.42 4.36 -6.96
C ASN A 235 2.38 5.44 -6.61
N LEU A 236 2.13 5.70 -5.33
CA LEU A 236 1.17 6.69 -4.81
C LEU A 236 -0.24 6.48 -5.39
N THR A 237 -0.78 5.29 -5.19
CA THR A 237 -2.04 4.88 -5.80
C THR A 237 -3.10 4.50 -4.79
N ALA A 238 -4.36 4.67 -5.18
CA ALA A 238 -5.54 4.24 -4.47
C ALA A 238 -6.57 3.65 -5.44
N LEU A 239 -7.52 2.89 -4.92
CA LEU A 239 -8.71 2.50 -5.66
C LEU A 239 -9.90 3.27 -5.12
N GLU A 240 -10.67 3.88 -6.00
CA GLU A 240 -11.88 4.64 -5.69
C GLU A 240 -13.10 3.98 -6.30
N PHE A 241 -14.15 3.80 -5.51
CA PHE A 241 -15.43 3.29 -5.99
C PHE A 241 -16.43 4.43 -6.13
N GLU A 242 -16.81 4.68 -7.35
CA GLU A 242 -17.79 5.70 -7.72
C GLU A 242 -18.57 5.23 -8.96
N ASN A 243 -19.82 5.60 -9.10
CA ASN A 243 -20.64 5.25 -10.25
C ASN A 243 -20.70 3.74 -10.56
N ASN A 244 -20.71 2.90 -9.51
CA ASN A 244 -20.76 1.43 -9.58
C ASN A 244 -19.54 0.76 -10.22
N ASP A 245 -18.39 1.43 -10.28
CA ASP A 245 -17.12 0.84 -10.73
C ASP A 245 -15.96 1.28 -9.83
N TRP A 246 -14.87 0.50 -9.85
CA TRP A 246 -13.62 0.82 -9.21
C TRP A 246 -12.68 1.46 -10.21
N ASP A 247 -12.08 2.59 -9.84
CA ASP A 247 -11.02 3.23 -10.59
C ASP A 247 -9.70 3.20 -9.84
N LEU A 248 -8.63 2.93 -10.58
CA LEU A 248 -7.25 3.04 -10.10
C LEU A 248 -6.79 4.48 -10.34
N VAL A 249 -6.56 5.21 -9.26
CA VAL A 249 -6.12 6.60 -9.30
C VAL A 249 -4.66 6.72 -8.87
N TYR A 250 -3.91 7.58 -9.58
CA TYR A 250 -2.55 7.95 -9.25
C TYR A 250 -2.58 9.34 -8.65
N PHE A 251 -2.03 9.48 -7.44
CA PHE A 251 -1.90 10.78 -6.81
C PHE A 251 -0.85 11.61 -7.56
N ASN A 252 -1.21 12.82 -7.95
CA ASN A 252 -0.29 13.79 -8.53
C ASN A 252 -0.17 14.98 -7.56
N GLU A 253 1.06 15.41 -7.29
CA GLU A 253 1.32 16.57 -6.42
C GLU A 253 0.70 17.87 -6.97
N GLU A 254 0.53 17.98 -8.28
CA GLU A 254 -0.15 19.12 -8.92
C GLU A 254 -1.64 19.20 -8.54
N ASP A 255 -2.24 18.06 -8.16
CA ASP A 255 -3.61 17.99 -7.65
C ASP A 255 -3.72 18.27 -6.15
N SER A 256 -2.59 18.40 -5.47
CA SER A 256 -2.54 18.67 -4.04
C SER A 256 -2.87 20.14 -3.76
N PHE A 257 -3.96 20.37 -3.05
CA PHE A 257 -4.41 21.72 -2.65
C PHE A 257 -3.84 22.14 -1.30
N LEU A 258 -2.95 21.35 -0.74
CA LEU A 258 -2.30 21.62 0.54
C LEU A 258 -1.11 22.53 0.29
N THR A 259 -1.17 23.70 0.89
CA THR A 259 0.02 24.55 1.07
C THR A 259 0.91 23.93 2.16
N ASP A 260 2.20 24.24 2.15
CA ASP A 260 3.07 23.84 3.27
C ASP A 260 2.54 24.31 4.63
N GLU A 261 1.76 25.38 4.67
CA GLU A 261 1.04 25.89 5.86
C GLU A 261 -0.02 24.89 6.36
N ASP A 262 -0.82 24.27 5.49
CA ASP A 262 -1.77 23.22 5.89
C ASP A 262 -1.08 22.00 6.50
N LEU A 263 0.19 21.81 6.19
CA LEU A 263 1.02 20.74 6.74
C LEU A 263 1.67 21.13 8.08
N VAL A 264 1.69 22.41 8.44
CA VAL A 264 2.39 22.93 9.63
C VAL A 264 1.45 23.25 10.79
N ASP A 265 0.21 23.72 10.56
CA ASP A 265 -0.47 24.59 11.52
C ASP A 265 -1.19 23.98 12.74
N ASP A 266 -1.47 22.69 12.84
CA ASP A 266 -2.24 22.20 14.00
C ASP A 266 -1.47 21.32 14.99
N ALA A 267 -0.18 21.21 14.84
CA ALA A 267 0.55 20.06 15.41
C ALA A 267 1.43 20.33 16.63
N ASP A 268 1.77 21.57 16.96
CA ASP A 268 2.87 21.80 17.90
C ASP A 268 2.51 21.64 19.39
N GLN A 269 1.26 21.74 19.78
CA GLN A 269 0.87 21.61 21.19
C GLN A 269 0.39 20.21 21.64
N MET A 270 -0.08 19.37 20.71
CA MET A 270 -0.65 18.05 21.03
C MET A 270 0.32 16.88 20.81
N LEU A 271 1.43 17.09 20.13
CA LEU A 271 2.29 16.06 19.55
C LEU A 271 3.09 15.20 20.54
N VAL A 272 3.42 15.71 21.72
CA VAL A 272 4.20 14.94 22.72
C VAL A 272 3.31 13.90 23.38
N SER A 273 2.05 14.26 23.68
CA SER A 273 1.05 13.38 24.30
C SER A 273 0.62 12.27 23.32
N ASP A 274 0.32 12.62 22.06
CA ASP A 274 -0.14 11.68 21.05
C ASP A 274 0.96 10.70 20.64
N LYS A 275 2.20 11.18 20.53
CA LYS A 275 3.36 10.33 20.24
C LYS A 275 3.60 9.33 21.38
N LEU A 276 3.50 9.78 22.63
CA LEU A 276 3.67 8.94 23.79
C LEU A 276 2.54 7.90 23.90
N LEU A 277 1.30 8.32 23.68
CA LEU A 277 0.14 7.44 23.69
C LEU A 277 0.25 6.37 22.61
N PHE A 278 0.56 6.77 21.37
CA PHE A 278 0.75 5.86 20.26
C PHE A 278 1.91 4.88 20.54
N GLN A 279 3.04 5.37 21.04
CA GLN A 279 4.18 4.53 21.41
C GLN A 279 3.84 3.54 22.53
N THR A 280 3.06 3.97 23.54
CA THR A 280 2.63 3.10 24.65
C THR A 280 1.69 2.02 24.14
N MET A 281 0.67 2.36 23.37
CA MET A 281 -0.25 1.39 22.78
C MET A 281 0.47 0.36 21.90
N PHE A 282 1.48 0.77 21.12
CA PHE A 282 2.27 -0.14 20.33
C PHE A 282 3.22 -1.01 21.14
N GLN A 283 3.74 -0.50 22.27
CA GLN A 283 4.57 -1.32 23.18
C GLN A 283 3.78 -2.45 23.80
N ASP A 284 2.54 -2.18 24.22
CA ASP A 284 1.66 -3.20 24.78
C ASP A 284 1.33 -4.29 23.74
N VAL A 285 1.19 -3.91 22.46
CA VAL A 285 0.97 -4.84 21.35
C VAL A 285 2.18 -5.74 21.05
N LEU A 286 3.41 -5.25 21.30
CA LEU A 286 4.66 -5.97 20.99
C LEU A 286 5.23 -6.74 22.20
N SER A 287 4.75 -6.50 23.42
CA SER A 287 5.29 -7.09 24.65
C SER A 287 4.61 -8.39 25.08
N ASP A 288 3.50 -8.73 24.46
CA ASP A 288 2.75 -9.99 24.61
C ASP A 288 3.03 -10.96 23.45
#